data_c0e0976c2db2086b96925f4c7ea29cbc
#
_entry.id   c0e0976c2db2086b96925f4c7ea29cbc
#
_cell.length_a   1.000
_cell.length_b   1.000
_cell.length_c   1.000
_cell.angle_alpha   90.00
_cell.angle_beta   90.00
_cell.angle_gamma   90.00
#
_symmetry.space_group_name_H-M   'P 1'
#
loop_
_entity.id
_entity.type
_entity.pdbx_description
1 polymer ?
#
loop_
_entity_poly.entity_id
_entity_poly.type
_entity_poly.pdbx_seq_one_letter_code
_entity_poly.pdbx_strand_id
1 'polypeptide(L)'
;MKKFIFDVDGTLTDSRQQIDLSFEAYMIKFCCKYDVYLVTGSDRAKTIEQVGLDIYYRSQRVYNCSGSDVYEKNHNVYKSDWKPSRKLINFLSDELDYSAFPHKTSNHIEHRPGGINFSILGRGEDSMKHRKEYVKWDINTTERILMSDRIKSEFPDLNIQIGGETGLDTVSYTHLTLPTKA
;
A
#
# COMPACT_ATOMS: atom_id res chain seq x y z
N MET A 1 -27.69 -7.80 9.48
CA MET A 1 -27.47 -6.45 8.93
C MET A 1 -26.78 -6.61 7.56
N LYS A 2 -26.96 -5.70 6.59
CA LYS A 2 -26.21 -5.77 5.32
C LYS A 2 -24.75 -5.43 5.58
N LYS A 3 -23.82 -6.16 4.92
CA LYS A 3 -22.38 -5.98 5.02
C LYS A 3 -21.85 -5.30 3.77
N PHE A 4 -20.99 -4.31 3.95
CA PHE A 4 -20.35 -3.57 2.87
C PHE A 4 -18.84 -3.57 3.07
N ILE A 5 -18.10 -3.83 2.02
CA ILE A 5 -16.63 -3.80 1.99
C ILE A 5 -16.23 -2.69 1.04
N PHE A 6 -15.43 -1.75 1.52
CA PHE A 6 -14.91 -0.64 0.72
C PHE A 6 -13.39 -0.69 0.66
N ASP A 7 -12.85 -0.46 -0.50
CA ASP A 7 -11.49 0.02 -0.67
C ASP A 7 -11.43 1.51 -0.28
N VAL A 8 -10.26 2.03 0.03
CA VAL A 8 -10.07 3.41 0.46
C VAL A 8 -9.59 4.29 -0.68
N ASP A 9 -8.39 4.01 -1.22
CA ASP A 9 -7.77 4.82 -2.26
C ASP A 9 -8.51 4.71 -3.60
N GLY A 10 -9.03 5.82 -4.12
CA GLY A 10 -9.82 5.85 -5.36
C GLY A 10 -11.25 5.31 -5.22
N THR A 11 -11.71 5.05 -3.98
CA THR A 11 -13.08 4.60 -3.67
C THR A 11 -13.75 5.51 -2.66
N LEU A 12 -13.24 5.61 -1.43
CA LEU A 12 -13.75 6.52 -0.40
C LEU A 12 -13.05 7.88 -0.43
N THR A 13 -11.81 7.90 -0.89
CA THR A 13 -10.99 9.10 -1.00
C THR A 13 -10.29 9.12 -2.35
N ASP A 14 -9.89 10.28 -2.83
CA ASP A 14 -8.85 10.37 -3.84
C ASP A 14 -7.55 9.74 -3.31
N SER A 15 -6.73 9.20 -4.20
CA SER A 15 -5.52 8.49 -3.79
C SER A 15 -4.65 9.34 -2.86
N ARG A 16 -4.44 8.84 -1.64
CA ARG A 16 -3.66 9.47 -0.56
C ARG A 16 -4.22 10.79 -0.02
N GLN A 17 -5.43 11.18 -0.42
CA GLN A 17 -6.08 12.39 0.09
C GLN A 17 -7.01 12.05 1.26
N GLN A 18 -7.37 13.09 2.01
CA GLN A 18 -8.42 12.98 3.02
C GLN A 18 -9.78 12.88 2.34
N ILE A 19 -10.72 12.22 3.02
CA ILE A 19 -12.10 12.12 2.60
C ILE A 19 -12.75 13.52 2.56
N ASP A 20 -13.62 13.77 1.57
CA ASP A 20 -14.40 15.00 1.54
C ASP A 20 -15.31 15.09 2.78
N LEU A 21 -15.37 16.27 3.41
CA LEU A 21 -16.09 16.46 4.67
C LEU A 21 -17.60 16.14 4.55
N SER A 22 -18.21 16.43 3.40
CA SER A 22 -19.63 16.13 3.19
C SER A 22 -19.87 14.63 3.05
N PHE A 23 -18.95 13.95 2.38
CA PHE A 23 -18.99 12.51 2.22
C PHE A 23 -18.62 11.77 3.52
N GLU A 24 -17.70 12.31 4.32
CA GLU A 24 -17.39 11.80 5.67
C GLU A 24 -18.66 11.76 6.54
N ALA A 25 -19.39 12.86 6.60
CA ALA A 25 -20.63 12.95 7.36
C ALA A 25 -21.70 11.93 6.90
N TYR A 26 -21.76 11.65 5.60
CA TYR A 26 -22.60 10.61 5.02
C TYR A 26 -22.13 9.23 5.46
N MET A 27 -20.82 8.94 5.34
CA MET A 27 -20.24 7.64 5.68
C MET A 27 -20.35 7.32 7.17
N ILE A 28 -20.23 8.30 8.07
CA ILE A 28 -20.48 8.12 9.50
C ILE A 28 -21.89 7.61 9.74
N LYS A 29 -22.90 8.22 9.12
CA LYS A 29 -24.30 7.76 9.20
C LYS A 29 -24.48 6.38 8.59
N PHE A 30 -23.79 6.09 7.50
CA PHE A 30 -23.80 4.78 6.84
C PHE A 30 -23.25 3.69 7.75
N CYS A 31 -22.14 3.94 8.44
CA CYS A 31 -21.53 3.03 9.42
C CYS A 31 -22.44 2.78 10.64
N CYS A 32 -23.33 3.73 10.99
CA CYS A 32 -24.33 3.51 12.05
C CYS A 32 -25.46 2.56 11.62
N LYS A 33 -25.72 2.44 10.31
CA LYS A 33 -26.84 1.67 9.77
C LYS A 33 -26.44 0.31 9.25
N TYR A 34 -25.20 0.13 8.82
CA TYR A 34 -24.71 -1.06 8.16
C TYR A 34 -23.37 -1.53 8.74
N ASP A 35 -23.06 -2.82 8.56
CA ASP A 35 -21.75 -3.38 8.89
C ASP A 35 -20.76 -2.98 7.79
N VAL A 36 -19.86 -2.07 8.09
CA VAL A 36 -18.83 -1.57 7.16
C VAL A 36 -17.50 -2.23 7.47
N TYR A 37 -16.80 -2.64 6.43
CA TYR A 37 -15.46 -3.19 6.44
C TYR A 37 -14.60 -2.38 5.49
N LEU A 38 -13.39 -2.02 5.91
CA LEU A 38 -12.43 -1.31 5.07
C LEU A 38 -11.28 -2.25 4.69
N VAL A 39 -10.82 -2.15 3.45
CA VAL A 39 -9.66 -2.89 2.95
C VAL A 39 -8.76 -1.92 2.19
N THR A 40 -7.49 -1.86 2.55
CA THR A 40 -6.55 -0.92 1.94
C THR A 40 -5.12 -1.44 1.95
N GLY A 41 -4.31 -1.03 0.97
CA GLY A 41 -2.87 -1.23 0.97
C GLY A 41 -2.11 -0.31 1.95
N SER A 42 -2.76 0.74 2.45
CA SER A 42 -2.18 1.68 3.40
C SER A 42 -2.03 1.08 4.80
N ASP A 43 -1.08 1.59 5.59
CA ASP A 43 -0.99 1.28 7.00
C ASP A 43 -2.11 1.96 7.81
N ARG A 44 -2.20 1.60 9.09
CA ARG A 44 -3.23 2.11 9.99
C ARG A 44 -3.22 3.64 10.12
N ALA A 45 -2.04 4.23 10.27
CA ALA A 45 -1.91 5.67 10.48
C ALA A 45 -2.41 6.43 9.25
N LYS A 46 -2.00 5.98 8.06
CA LYS A 46 -2.43 6.56 6.80
C LYS A 46 -3.92 6.35 6.54
N THR A 47 -4.44 5.18 6.86
CA THR A 47 -5.88 4.91 6.72
C THR A 47 -6.71 5.85 7.59
N ILE A 48 -6.31 6.05 8.85
CA ILE A 48 -7.00 6.99 9.76
C ILE A 48 -6.91 8.43 9.25
N GLU A 49 -5.73 8.85 8.75
CA GLU A 49 -5.56 10.17 8.13
C GLU A 49 -6.52 10.38 6.94
N GLN A 50 -6.74 9.34 6.13
CA GLN A 50 -7.59 9.41 4.95
C GLN A 50 -9.08 9.42 5.29
N VAL A 51 -9.56 8.48 6.09
CA VAL A 51 -11.01 8.28 6.32
C VAL A 51 -11.54 8.93 7.60
N GLY A 52 -10.65 9.45 8.44
CA GLY A 52 -11.00 9.98 9.76
C GLY A 52 -11.20 8.92 10.84
N LEU A 53 -11.05 9.32 12.10
CA LEU A 53 -11.16 8.43 13.26
C LEU A 53 -12.57 7.83 13.39
N ASP A 54 -13.60 8.61 13.12
CA ASP A 54 -15.00 8.18 13.28
C ASP A 54 -15.36 7.03 12.35
N ILE A 55 -15.03 7.13 11.06
CA ILE A 55 -15.29 6.05 10.10
C ILE A 55 -14.44 4.84 10.45
N TYR A 56 -13.16 5.06 10.78
CA TYR A 56 -12.24 3.96 11.13
C TYR A 56 -12.76 3.12 12.29
N TYR A 57 -13.15 3.75 13.40
CA TYR A 57 -13.62 3.04 14.60
C TYR A 57 -15.06 2.55 14.54
N ARG A 58 -15.89 3.11 13.67
CA ARG A 58 -17.26 2.61 13.42
C ARG A 58 -17.25 1.41 12.48
N SER A 59 -16.20 1.25 11.68
CA SER A 59 -16.05 0.06 10.84
C SER A 59 -15.93 -1.19 11.71
N GLN A 60 -16.62 -2.26 11.30
CA GLN A 60 -16.60 -3.54 12.02
C GLN A 60 -15.18 -4.11 12.03
N ARG A 61 -14.48 -3.99 10.90
CA ARG A 61 -13.09 -4.40 10.78
C ARG A 61 -12.38 -3.61 9.67
N VAL A 62 -11.11 -3.31 9.91
CA VAL A 62 -10.24 -2.62 8.95
C VAL A 62 -9.04 -3.51 8.65
N TYR A 63 -8.87 -3.84 7.39
CA TYR A 63 -7.77 -4.63 6.85
C TYR A 63 -6.73 -3.67 6.24
N ASN A 64 -5.77 -3.23 7.05
CA ASN A 64 -4.64 -2.41 6.57
C ASN A 64 -3.55 -3.30 5.96
N CYS A 65 -2.65 -2.70 5.19
CA CYS A 65 -1.53 -3.40 4.54
C CYS A 65 -2.00 -4.66 3.80
N SER A 66 -3.08 -4.55 3.02
CA SER A 66 -3.68 -5.66 2.28
C SER A 66 -4.03 -6.87 3.16
N GLY A 67 -4.47 -6.62 4.40
CA GLY A 67 -4.86 -7.65 5.36
C GLY A 67 -3.76 -8.14 6.29
N SER A 68 -2.57 -7.56 6.20
CA SER A 68 -1.43 -7.93 7.06
C SER A 68 -1.45 -7.25 8.43
N ASP A 69 -2.31 -6.27 8.63
CA ASP A 69 -2.52 -5.56 9.90
C ASP A 69 -4.02 -5.28 10.05
N VAL A 70 -4.70 -6.06 10.88
CA VAL A 70 -6.16 -6.08 10.97
C VAL A 70 -6.63 -5.57 12.31
N TYR A 71 -7.52 -4.60 12.27
CA TYR A 71 -8.17 -4.04 13.46
C TYR A 71 -9.66 -4.32 13.46
N GLU A 72 -10.16 -4.72 14.61
CA GLU A 72 -11.58 -4.78 14.93
C GLU A 72 -11.87 -3.67 15.94
N LYS A 73 -12.57 -2.63 15.50
CA LYS A 73 -12.69 -1.37 16.24
C LYS A 73 -11.31 -0.81 16.61
N ASN A 74 -10.93 -0.84 17.89
CA ASN A 74 -9.62 -0.36 18.37
C ASN A 74 -8.65 -1.49 18.77
N HIS A 75 -9.05 -2.76 18.58
CA HIS A 75 -8.23 -3.90 18.94
C HIS A 75 -7.52 -4.47 17.71
N ASN A 76 -6.20 -4.60 17.78
CA ASN A 76 -5.46 -5.34 16.77
C ASN A 76 -5.77 -6.83 16.93
N VAL A 77 -6.41 -7.43 15.92
CA VAL A 77 -6.80 -8.85 15.93
C VAL A 77 -5.86 -9.72 15.11
N TYR A 78 -5.08 -9.12 14.25
CA TYR A 78 -4.02 -9.78 13.49
C TYR A 78 -2.97 -8.78 13.04
N LYS A 79 -1.72 -9.17 13.18
CA LYS A 79 -0.57 -8.45 12.61
C LYS A 79 0.46 -9.46 12.16
N SER A 80 0.86 -9.39 10.91
CA SER A 80 1.91 -10.24 10.37
C SER A 80 3.25 -9.93 11.04
N ASP A 81 3.96 -10.97 11.40
CA ASP A 81 5.34 -10.92 11.94
C ASP A 81 6.41 -11.11 10.85
N TRP A 82 5.99 -11.25 9.59
CA TRP A 82 6.89 -11.41 8.46
C TRP A 82 7.90 -10.26 8.37
N LYS A 83 9.14 -10.63 8.09
CA LYS A 83 10.24 -9.68 7.87
C LYS A 83 10.98 -10.06 6.59
N PRO A 84 11.41 -9.08 5.80
CA PRO A 84 12.22 -9.36 4.61
C PRO A 84 13.54 -10.02 5.02
N SER A 85 13.97 -11.01 4.25
CA SER A 85 15.29 -11.61 4.43
C SER A 85 16.39 -10.61 4.07
N ARG A 86 17.58 -10.79 4.64
CA ARG A 86 18.74 -9.98 4.28
C ARG A 86 19.07 -10.09 2.78
N LYS A 87 18.86 -11.29 2.21
CA LYS A 87 19.05 -11.54 0.77
C LYS A 87 18.12 -10.65 -0.06
N LEU A 88 16.86 -10.52 0.31
CA LEU A 88 15.90 -9.63 -0.37
C LEU A 88 16.31 -8.16 -0.27
N ILE A 89 16.70 -7.70 0.92
CA ILE A 89 17.14 -6.30 1.10
C ILE A 89 18.36 -5.99 0.25
N ASN A 90 19.36 -6.87 0.22
CA ASN A 90 20.56 -6.70 -0.61
C ASN A 90 20.18 -6.66 -2.10
N PHE A 91 19.32 -7.59 -2.54
CA PHE A 91 18.86 -7.62 -3.93
C PHE A 91 18.16 -6.30 -4.34
N LEU A 92 17.29 -5.75 -3.47
CA LEU A 92 16.64 -4.48 -3.74
C LEU A 92 17.61 -3.30 -3.75
N SER A 93 18.69 -3.37 -2.96
CA SER A 93 19.78 -2.39 -3.02
C SER A 93 20.52 -2.45 -4.36
N ASP A 94 20.81 -3.66 -4.85
CA ASP A 94 21.45 -3.86 -6.15
C ASP A 94 20.54 -3.35 -7.30
N GLU A 95 19.23 -3.59 -7.21
CA GLU A 95 18.24 -3.04 -8.17
C GLU A 95 18.19 -1.50 -8.14
N LEU A 96 18.32 -0.90 -6.96
CA LEU A 96 18.41 0.54 -6.82
C LEU A 96 19.67 1.08 -7.52
N ASP A 97 20.81 0.44 -7.32
CA ASP A 97 22.08 0.85 -7.93
C ASP A 97 22.07 0.63 -9.46
N TYR A 98 21.42 -0.43 -9.92
CA TYR A 98 21.28 -0.76 -11.34
C TYR A 98 20.38 0.23 -12.11
N SER A 99 19.39 0.83 -11.47
CA SER A 99 18.50 1.78 -12.11
C SER A 99 19.25 3.01 -12.62
N ALA A 100 19.03 3.37 -13.87
CA ALA A 100 19.59 4.59 -14.49
C ALA A 100 18.75 5.85 -14.25
N PHE A 101 17.65 5.77 -13.47
CA PHE A 101 16.87 6.95 -13.13
C PHE A 101 17.70 7.95 -12.30
N PRO A 102 17.79 9.24 -12.72
CA PRO A 102 18.77 10.17 -12.16
C PRO A 102 18.39 10.74 -10.79
N HIS A 103 17.09 10.79 -10.45
CA HIS A 103 16.61 11.46 -9.23
C HIS A 103 16.17 10.45 -8.17
N LYS A 104 17.14 9.81 -7.53
CA LYS A 104 16.91 8.91 -6.39
C LYS A 104 16.94 9.74 -5.11
N THR A 105 15.84 9.73 -4.36
CA THR A 105 15.75 10.47 -3.09
C THR A 105 16.21 9.59 -1.93
N SER A 106 15.52 9.58 -0.81
CA SER A 106 15.83 8.70 0.32
C SER A 106 14.65 7.78 0.63
N ASN A 107 14.83 6.85 1.59
CA ASN A 107 13.76 5.94 2.03
C ASN A 107 13.17 5.09 0.90
N HIS A 108 14.04 4.34 0.23
CA HIS A 108 13.68 3.48 -0.90
C HIS A 108 12.88 2.25 -0.49
N ILE A 109 13.07 1.75 0.74
CA ILE A 109 12.40 0.57 1.29
C ILE A 109 11.56 1.00 2.50
N GLU A 110 10.26 0.90 2.36
CA GLU A 110 9.31 1.17 3.43
C GLU A 110 8.80 -0.16 4.01
N HIS A 111 9.12 -0.41 5.28
CA HIS A 111 8.67 -1.61 5.98
C HIS A 111 7.21 -1.46 6.41
N ARG A 112 6.42 -2.49 6.12
CA ARG A 112 5.01 -2.60 6.52
C ARG A 112 4.75 -3.95 7.17
N PRO A 113 3.73 -4.09 8.02
CA PRO A 113 3.28 -5.42 8.43
C PRO A 113 3.06 -6.33 7.22
N GLY A 114 3.72 -7.49 7.21
CA GLY A 114 3.60 -8.50 6.16
C GLY A 114 4.23 -8.19 4.81
N GLY A 115 4.92 -7.05 4.67
CA GLY A 115 5.51 -6.69 3.39
C GLY A 115 6.47 -5.52 3.44
N ILE A 116 6.96 -5.16 2.28
CA ILE A 116 7.72 -3.94 2.03
C ILE A 116 7.20 -3.25 0.77
N ASN A 117 7.28 -1.93 0.75
CA ASN A 117 7.13 -1.16 -0.47
C ASN A 117 8.51 -0.65 -0.90
N PHE A 118 8.92 -0.97 -2.11
CA PHE A 118 10.18 -0.55 -2.70
C PHE A 118 9.94 0.50 -3.79
N SER A 119 10.79 1.52 -3.86
CA SER A 119 10.68 2.59 -4.88
C SER A 119 12.05 3.09 -5.29
N ILE A 120 12.35 3.07 -6.57
CA ILE A 120 13.56 3.68 -7.14
C ILE A 120 13.61 5.18 -6.88
N LEU A 121 12.48 5.87 -7.05
CA LEU A 121 12.37 7.30 -6.70
C LEU A 121 12.64 7.55 -5.20
N GLY A 122 12.24 6.62 -4.34
CA GLY A 122 12.27 6.80 -2.89
C GLY A 122 11.07 7.57 -2.35
N ARG A 123 11.10 7.84 -1.04
CA ARG A 123 10.04 8.54 -0.26
C ARG A 123 10.57 9.77 0.48
N GLY A 124 11.75 10.28 0.11
CA GLY A 124 12.32 11.50 0.67
C GLY A 124 11.50 12.75 0.34
N GLU A 125 11.81 13.86 1.00
CA GLU A 125 11.08 15.14 0.88
C GLU A 125 10.93 15.61 -0.57
N ASP A 126 11.97 15.41 -1.39
CA ASP A 126 11.96 15.83 -2.79
C ASP A 126 11.27 14.85 -3.75
N SER A 127 10.77 13.69 -3.24
CA SER A 127 10.16 12.67 -4.09
C SER A 127 8.96 13.19 -4.89
N MET A 128 8.18 14.11 -4.33
CA MET A 128 7.02 14.67 -5.02
C MET A 128 7.42 15.55 -6.23
N LYS A 129 8.58 16.20 -6.18
CA LYS A 129 9.10 17.03 -7.29
C LYS A 129 9.40 16.18 -8.53
N HIS A 130 9.96 14.98 -8.33
CA HIS A 130 10.42 14.10 -9.40
C HIS A 130 9.43 12.97 -9.73
N ARG A 131 8.26 12.96 -9.08
CA ARG A 131 7.26 11.88 -9.23
C ARG A 131 6.78 11.75 -10.68
N LYS A 132 6.41 12.87 -11.31
CA LYS A 132 5.94 12.87 -12.72
C LYS A 132 7.03 12.44 -13.69
N GLU A 133 8.27 12.81 -13.41
CA GLU A 133 9.45 12.40 -14.20
C GLU A 133 9.67 10.89 -14.10
N TYR A 134 9.59 10.32 -12.89
CA TYR A 134 9.71 8.88 -12.69
C TYR A 134 8.59 8.10 -13.39
N VAL A 135 7.35 8.56 -13.29
CA VAL A 135 6.22 7.92 -14.00
C VAL A 135 6.47 7.90 -15.50
N LYS A 136 6.93 9.00 -16.09
CA LYS A 136 7.28 9.05 -17.51
C LYS A 136 8.45 8.13 -17.86
N TRP A 137 9.48 8.10 -17.00
CA TRP A 137 10.61 7.19 -17.12
C TRP A 137 10.17 5.73 -17.13
N ASP A 138 9.38 5.33 -16.14
CA ASP A 138 8.89 3.96 -15.99
C ASP A 138 8.01 3.51 -17.17
N ILE A 139 7.14 4.40 -17.67
CA ILE A 139 6.34 4.11 -18.88
C ILE A 139 7.25 3.82 -20.09
N ASN A 140 8.33 4.58 -20.25
CA ASN A 140 9.23 4.43 -21.40
C ASN A 140 10.18 3.25 -21.27
N THR A 141 10.59 2.90 -20.06
CA THR A 141 11.61 1.87 -19.79
C THR A 141 11.03 0.55 -19.31
N THR A 142 9.75 0.56 -18.88
CA THR A 142 9.09 -0.58 -18.22
C THR A 142 9.87 -1.09 -16.99
N GLU A 143 10.60 -0.17 -16.31
CA GLU A 143 11.56 -0.51 -15.25
C GLU A 143 10.92 -1.34 -14.15
N ARG A 144 9.74 -0.91 -13.63
CA ARG A 144 9.07 -1.66 -12.54
C ARG A 144 8.58 -3.04 -12.97
N ILE A 145 8.18 -3.20 -14.24
CA ILE A 145 7.77 -4.52 -14.77
C ILE A 145 8.97 -5.44 -14.78
N LEU A 146 10.07 -5.02 -15.39
CA LEU A 146 11.30 -5.81 -15.47
C LEU A 146 11.87 -6.15 -14.09
N MET A 147 11.84 -5.20 -13.17
CA MET A 147 12.27 -5.40 -11.80
C MET A 147 11.36 -6.39 -11.06
N SER A 148 10.03 -6.26 -11.22
CA SER A 148 9.07 -7.22 -10.66
C SER A 148 9.37 -8.65 -11.11
N ASP A 149 9.68 -8.85 -12.39
CA ASP A 149 9.98 -10.17 -12.95
C ASP A 149 11.30 -10.73 -12.41
N ARG A 150 12.34 -9.89 -12.25
CA ARG A 150 13.60 -10.30 -11.61
C ARG A 150 13.42 -10.70 -10.16
N ILE A 151 12.64 -9.89 -9.38
CA ILE A 151 12.35 -10.21 -7.97
C ILE A 151 11.58 -11.54 -7.88
N LYS A 152 10.54 -11.72 -8.70
CA LYS A 152 9.77 -12.99 -8.72
C LYS A 152 10.61 -14.20 -9.06
N SER A 153 11.55 -14.05 -10.00
CA SER A 153 12.47 -15.13 -10.39
C SER A 153 13.40 -15.53 -9.24
N GLU A 154 13.92 -14.53 -8.49
CA GLU A 154 14.86 -14.78 -7.39
C GLU A 154 14.17 -15.19 -6.08
N PHE A 155 12.92 -14.72 -5.88
CA PHE A 155 12.10 -14.95 -4.68
C PHE A 155 10.71 -15.46 -5.06
N PRO A 156 10.57 -16.70 -5.55
CA PRO A 156 9.31 -17.25 -6.04
C PRO A 156 8.22 -17.37 -4.95
N ASP A 157 8.62 -17.38 -3.68
CA ASP A 157 7.71 -17.42 -2.53
C ASP A 157 7.12 -16.06 -2.17
N LEU A 158 7.47 -14.99 -2.87
CA LEU A 158 6.95 -13.66 -2.65
C LEU A 158 5.93 -13.27 -3.73
N ASN A 159 4.91 -12.55 -3.31
CA ASN A 159 4.00 -11.90 -4.24
C ASN A 159 4.47 -10.46 -4.48
N ILE A 160 4.76 -10.13 -5.73
CA ILE A 160 5.22 -8.81 -6.14
C ILE A 160 4.12 -8.15 -6.94
N GLN A 161 3.70 -6.97 -6.50
CA GLN A 161 2.68 -6.17 -7.18
C GLN A 161 3.22 -4.78 -7.50
N ILE A 162 2.95 -4.30 -8.70
CA ILE A 162 3.23 -2.91 -9.06
C ILE A 162 2.19 -2.05 -8.36
N GLY A 163 2.62 -1.34 -7.32
CA GLY A 163 1.77 -0.55 -6.44
C GLY A 163 1.81 0.95 -6.76
N GLY A 164 0.67 1.56 -6.98
CA GLY A 164 0.58 2.99 -7.27
C GLY A 164 1.45 3.42 -8.46
N GLU A 165 1.95 4.66 -8.41
CA GLU A 165 2.69 5.26 -9.54
C GLU A 165 4.20 5.02 -9.51
N THR A 166 4.78 4.68 -8.36
CA THR A 166 6.25 4.67 -8.19
C THR A 166 6.78 3.50 -7.38
N GLY A 167 5.93 2.60 -6.91
CA GLY A 167 6.33 1.54 -5.98
C GLY A 167 6.13 0.14 -6.50
N LEU A 168 6.81 -0.79 -5.85
CA LEU A 168 6.59 -2.22 -5.90
C LEU A 168 6.24 -2.69 -4.49
N ASP A 169 5.09 -3.31 -4.32
CA ASP A 169 4.71 -3.94 -3.07
C ASP A 169 5.14 -5.40 -3.10
N THR A 170 5.92 -5.80 -2.10
CA THR A 170 6.41 -7.16 -1.93
C THR A 170 5.84 -7.72 -0.65
N VAL A 171 5.04 -8.77 -0.76
CA VAL A 171 4.35 -9.40 0.36
C VAL A 171 4.59 -10.91 0.36
N SER A 172 4.58 -11.54 1.54
CA SER A 172 4.66 -13.00 1.63
C SER A 172 3.35 -13.65 1.16
N TYR A 173 3.41 -14.87 0.62
CA TYR A 173 2.25 -15.62 0.13
C TYR A 173 1.17 -15.93 1.19
N THR A 174 1.44 -15.70 2.45
CA THR A 174 0.50 -15.99 3.54
C THR A 174 -0.65 -14.99 3.65
N HIS A 175 -0.72 -13.98 2.77
CA HIS A 175 -1.75 -12.95 2.83
C HIS A 175 -2.81 -13.13 1.75
N LEU A 176 -4.07 -12.90 2.15
CA LEU A 176 -5.21 -12.85 1.26
C LEU A 176 -4.96 -11.78 0.17
N THR A 177 -4.63 -12.22 -1.03
CA THR A 177 -4.65 -11.33 -2.18
C THR A 177 -6.11 -11.05 -2.53
N LEU A 178 -6.56 -9.84 -2.27
CA LEU A 178 -7.80 -9.37 -2.88
C LEU A 178 -7.55 -9.29 -4.40
N PRO A 179 -8.49 -9.75 -5.23
CA PRO A 179 -8.35 -9.62 -6.66
C PRO A 179 -8.26 -8.12 -7.00
N THR A 180 -7.09 -7.68 -7.42
CA THR A 180 -6.92 -6.36 -8.02
C THR A 180 -7.75 -6.33 -9.28
N LYS A 181 -8.62 -5.34 -9.41
CA LYS A 181 -9.34 -5.10 -10.66
C LYS A 181 -8.32 -4.96 -11.80
N ALA A 182 -8.48 -5.84 -12.80
CA ALA A 182 -7.88 -5.66 -14.10
C ALA A 182 -8.50 -4.44 -14.79
#